data_80e44cc980900914f9cb9fa503885d25
#
_entry.id   80e44cc980900914f9cb9fa503885d25
#
_cell.length_a   1.000
_cell.length_b   1.000
_cell.length_c   1.000
_cell.angle_alpha   90.00
_cell.angle_beta   90.00
_cell.angle_gamma   90.00
#
_symmetry.space_group_name_H-M   'P 1'
#
loop_
_entity.id
_entity.type
_entity.pdbx_description
1 polymer ?
#
loop_
_entity_poly.entity_id
_entity_poly.type
_entity_poly.pdbx_seq_one_letter_code
_entity_poly.pdbx_strand_id
1 'polypeptide(L)'
;MTDKASEITALLIPTVQSLGLELLGAEYLPAPGGALLRLYIDVPIDVPADDVQGDAAQARTVGIEDCEAVSREVSAQLDVADPISGHYTLEVSSPGVDRPLFSPAQFTRFLGENAKVVLKLPQEGRRRLQGAITRVEGENVVFNVDGNELPVAFDNIDKARLVPDWAALGLAPAKDASGRDERPGKKKTAGRDARSGKVKPTKKPAADKPSRAE
;
A
#
# COMPACT_ATOMS: atom_id res chain seq x y z
N MET A 1 -6.00 -9.77 -1.60
CA MET A 1 -4.75 -10.38 -1.11
C MET A 1 -4.35 -11.48 -2.07
N THR A 2 -3.07 -11.75 -2.24
CA THR A 2 -2.62 -12.95 -2.97
C THR A 2 -2.90 -14.17 -2.10
N ASP A 3 -3.26 -15.31 -2.71
CA ASP A 3 -3.50 -16.57 -1.98
C ASP A 3 -2.29 -16.94 -1.09
N LYS A 4 -1.07 -16.63 -1.58
CA LYS A 4 0.17 -16.87 -0.85
C LYS A 4 0.31 -16.04 0.43
N ALA A 5 -0.09 -14.77 0.42
CA ALA A 5 -0.07 -13.93 1.62
C ALA A 5 -1.06 -14.44 2.67
N SER A 6 -2.22 -14.91 2.24
CA SER A 6 -3.24 -15.47 3.14
C SER A 6 -2.79 -16.79 3.76
N GLU A 7 -2.16 -17.67 2.98
CA GLU A 7 -1.57 -18.94 3.45
C GLU A 7 -0.50 -18.69 4.53
N ILE A 8 0.44 -17.76 4.24
CA ILE A 8 1.50 -17.40 5.19
C ILE A 8 0.91 -16.76 6.44
N THR A 9 -0.08 -15.87 6.31
CA THR A 9 -0.74 -15.25 7.45
C THR A 9 -1.36 -16.32 8.36
N ALA A 10 -2.11 -17.27 7.80
CA ALA A 10 -2.72 -18.35 8.56
C ALA A 10 -1.69 -19.22 9.30
N LEU A 11 -0.55 -19.49 8.66
CA LEU A 11 0.55 -20.24 9.26
C LEU A 11 1.17 -19.51 10.47
N LEU A 12 1.30 -18.18 10.40
CA LEU A 12 2.05 -17.39 11.37
C LEU A 12 1.20 -16.84 12.53
N ILE A 13 -0.13 -16.80 12.40
CA ILE A 13 -1.04 -16.32 13.46
C ILE A 13 -0.73 -16.94 14.84
N PRO A 14 -0.62 -18.28 15.00
CA PRO A 14 -0.39 -18.87 16.31
C PRO A 14 0.94 -18.43 16.95
N THR A 15 1.98 -18.28 16.14
CA THR A 15 3.31 -17.84 16.61
C THR A 15 3.27 -16.42 17.12
N VAL A 16 2.66 -15.50 16.36
CA VAL A 16 2.53 -14.10 16.79
C VAL A 16 1.65 -13.97 18.03
N GLN A 17 0.56 -14.73 18.10
CA GLN A 17 -0.31 -14.74 19.27
C GLN A 17 0.38 -15.28 20.54
N SER A 18 1.29 -16.26 20.41
CA SER A 18 2.05 -16.76 21.55
C SER A 18 2.97 -15.72 22.18
N LEU A 19 3.32 -14.66 21.43
CA LEU A 19 4.09 -13.52 21.90
C LEU A 19 3.19 -12.39 22.47
N GLY A 20 1.87 -12.62 22.58
CA GLY A 20 0.92 -11.62 23.09
C GLY A 20 0.63 -10.48 22.10
N LEU A 21 0.79 -10.75 20.79
CA LEU A 21 0.57 -9.79 19.71
C LEU A 21 -0.49 -10.31 18.72
N GLU A 22 -1.08 -9.40 17.95
CA GLU A 22 -2.00 -9.71 16.86
C GLU A 22 -1.29 -9.57 15.52
N LEU A 23 -1.35 -10.61 14.67
CA LEU A 23 -0.95 -10.50 13.27
C LEU A 23 -2.12 -9.94 12.47
N LEU A 24 -2.04 -8.69 12.05
CA LEU A 24 -3.08 -8.04 11.25
C LEU A 24 -3.17 -8.63 9.85
N GLY A 25 -2.03 -9.00 9.27
CA GLY A 25 -1.93 -9.60 7.96
C GLY A 25 -0.53 -9.50 7.38
N ALA A 26 -0.35 -10.05 6.18
CA ALA A 26 0.91 -10.05 5.44
C ALA A 26 0.76 -9.49 4.03
N GLU A 27 1.80 -8.84 3.54
CA GLU A 27 1.98 -8.51 2.13
C GLU A 27 3.12 -9.38 1.57
N TYR A 28 2.83 -10.13 0.51
CA TYR A 28 3.84 -10.88 -0.23
C TYR A 28 4.05 -10.26 -1.60
N LEU A 29 5.24 -9.73 -1.84
CA LEU A 29 5.60 -8.98 -3.03
C LEU A 29 6.74 -9.70 -3.75
N PRO A 30 6.43 -10.54 -4.75
CA PRO A 30 7.48 -11.19 -5.54
C PRO A 30 8.24 -10.16 -6.36
N ALA A 31 9.58 -10.27 -6.41
CA ALA A 31 10.45 -9.40 -7.17
C ALA A 31 11.57 -10.23 -7.83
N PRO A 32 12.17 -9.72 -8.95
CA PRO A 32 13.35 -10.33 -9.52
C PRO A 32 14.50 -10.39 -8.50
N GLY A 33 14.99 -11.62 -8.23
CA GLY A 33 16.09 -11.83 -7.27
C GLY A 33 15.65 -12.10 -5.83
N GLY A 34 14.37 -12.12 -5.54
CA GLY A 34 13.81 -12.47 -4.23
C GLY A 34 12.43 -11.87 -3.99
N ALA A 35 11.76 -12.33 -2.95
CA ALA A 35 10.46 -11.80 -2.54
C ALA A 35 10.61 -10.90 -1.31
N LEU A 36 9.67 -10.00 -1.10
CA LEU A 36 9.51 -9.28 0.15
C LEU A 36 8.26 -9.81 0.85
N LEU A 37 8.44 -10.34 2.06
CA LEU A 37 7.37 -10.69 2.98
C LEU A 37 7.31 -9.63 4.08
N ARG A 38 6.24 -8.87 4.12
CA ARG A 38 6.02 -7.86 5.16
C ARG A 38 4.86 -8.29 6.04
N LEU A 39 5.10 -8.35 7.35
CA LEU A 39 4.12 -8.65 8.38
C LEU A 39 3.73 -7.36 9.11
N TYR A 40 2.44 -7.20 9.33
CA TYR A 40 1.90 -6.11 10.15
C TYR A 40 1.38 -6.68 11.46
N ILE A 41 1.99 -6.27 12.56
CA ILE A 41 1.66 -6.72 13.91
C ILE A 41 1.13 -5.57 14.76
N ASP A 42 0.21 -5.88 15.67
CA ASP A 42 -0.33 -4.91 16.62
C ASP A 42 -0.56 -5.55 17.99
N VAL A 43 -0.86 -4.71 18.96
CA VAL A 43 -1.32 -5.17 20.26
C VAL A 43 -2.79 -5.56 20.15
N PRO A 44 -3.22 -6.74 20.67
CA PRO A 44 -4.63 -7.12 20.69
C PRO A 44 -5.48 -6.08 21.43
N ILE A 45 -6.63 -5.71 20.84
CA ILE A 45 -7.51 -4.67 21.41
C ILE A 45 -8.31 -5.21 22.60
N ASP A 46 -8.46 -6.55 22.70
CA ASP A 46 -9.27 -7.22 23.72
C ASP A 46 -8.54 -7.45 25.05
N VAL A 47 -7.37 -6.88 25.27
CA VAL A 47 -6.73 -6.91 26.59
C VAL A 47 -7.44 -5.89 27.46
N PRO A 48 -8.20 -6.31 28.50
CA PRO A 48 -8.84 -5.38 29.43
C PRO A 48 -7.78 -4.47 30.03
N ALA A 49 -8.07 -3.17 30.09
CA ALA A 49 -7.18 -2.17 30.68
C ALA A 49 -6.86 -2.44 32.17
N ASP A 50 -7.57 -3.38 32.79
CA ASP A 50 -7.43 -3.75 34.21
C ASP A 50 -6.18 -4.58 34.53
N ASP A 51 -5.53 -5.20 33.53
CA ASP A 51 -4.28 -5.97 33.73
C ASP A 51 -3.00 -5.13 33.58
N VAL A 52 -3.12 -3.85 33.24
CA VAL A 52 -1.98 -2.93 33.19
C VAL A 52 -1.81 -2.25 34.54
N GLN A 53 -1.18 -2.93 35.48
CA GLN A 53 -0.67 -2.31 36.73
C GLN A 53 0.53 -1.42 36.37
N GLY A 54 0.28 -0.13 36.21
CA GLY A 54 1.35 0.86 36.02
C GLY A 54 0.83 2.14 35.39
N ASP A 55 1.06 3.22 36.08
CA ASP A 55 0.84 4.63 35.79
C ASP A 55 0.44 4.97 34.35
N ALA A 56 -0.76 5.52 34.21
CA ALA A 56 -1.34 6.17 33.04
C ALA A 56 -1.62 5.30 31.79
N ALA A 57 -2.85 5.19 31.49
CA ALA A 57 -3.56 5.09 30.20
C ALA A 57 -2.82 5.42 28.88
N GLN A 58 -1.57 4.97 28.73
CA GLN A 58 -0.93 4.88 27.43
C GLN A 58 -1.19 3.48 26.90
N ALA A 59 -2.10 3.39 25.95
CA ALA A 59 -2.32 2.16 25.21
C ALA A 59 -0.95 1.61 24.77
N ARG A 60 -0.62 0.37 25.17
CA ARG A 60 0.60 -0.31 24.74
C ARG A 60 0.66 -0.24 23.20
N THR A 61 1.77 0.19 22.68
CA THR A 61 2.04 0.21 21.25
C THR A 61 3.15 -0.79 20.95
N VAL A 62 3.13 -1.33 19.73
CA VAL A 62 4.18 -2.23 19.26
C VAL A 62 5.52 -1.48 19.24
N GLY A 63 6.49 -2.00 19.98
CA GLY A 63 7.86 -1.52 20.02
C GLY A 63 8.78 -2.26 19.05
N ILE A 64 10.03 -1.82 19.00
CA ILE A 64 11.07 -2.47 18.19
C ILE A 64 11.39 -3.86 18.72
N GLU A 65 11.35 -4.05 20.04
CA GLU A 65 11.60 -5.32 20.71
C GLU A 65 10.54 -6.37 20.35
N ASP A 66 9.26 -5.94 20.20
CA ASP A 66 8.18 -6.79 19.72
C ASP A 66 8.45 -7.24 18.26
N CYS A 67 8.89 -6.31 17.40
CA CYS A 67 9.22 -6.62 16.01
C CYS A 67 10.41 -7.59 15.92
N GLU A 68 11.43 -7.44 16.76
CA GLU A 68 12.58 -8.36 16.81
C GLU A 68 12.18 -9.75 17.29
N ALA A 69 11.36 -9.85 18.35
CA ALA A 69 10.87 -11.11 18.87
C ALA A 69 10.06 -11.87 17.82
N VAL A 70 9.09 -11.18 17.18
CA VAL A 70 8.28 -11.77 16.10
C VAL A 70 9.16 -12.18 14.92
N SER A 71 10.11 -11.32 14.50
CA SER A 71 11.00 -11.63 13.37
C SER A 71 11.80 -12.91 13.60
N ARG A 72 12.31 -13.13 14.82
CA ARG A 72 13.07 -14.33 15.18
C ARG A 72 12.22 -15.59 15.13
N GLU A 73 11.08 -15.58 15.81
CA GLU A 73 10.20 -16.75 15.91
C GLU A 73 9.58 -17.10 14.54
N VAL A 74 9.17 -16.09 13.81
CA VAL A 74 8.59 -16.26 12.46
C VAL A 74 9.63 -16.79 11.48
N SER A 75 10.88 -16.30 11.52
CA SER A 75 11.94 -16.81 10.65
C SER A 75 12.16 -18.30 10.89
N ALA A 76 12.25 -18.73 12.16
CA ALA A 76 12.41 -20.14 12.49
C ALA A 76 11.23 -20.99 12.00
N GLN A 77 10.01 -20.50 12.10
CA GLN A 77 8.84 -21.20 11.60
C GLN A 77 8.79 -21.28 10.07
N LEU A 78 9.16 -20.20 9.37
CA LEU A 78 9.21 -20.17 7.91
C LEU A 78 10.30 -21.10 7.37
N ASP A 79 11.43 -21.21 8.06
CA ASP A 79 12.51 -22.14 7.69
C ASP A 79 12.08 -23.62 7.80
N VAL A 80 11.22 -23.93 8.79
CA VAL A 80 10.69 -25.31 8.96
C VAL A 80 9.58 -25.61 7.97
N ALA A 81 8.67 -24.66 7.75
CA ALA A 81 7.50 -24.85 6.89
C ALA A 81 7.80 -24.65 5.40
N ASP A 82 8.87 -23.92 5.07
CA ASP A 82 9.35 -23.59 3.71
C ASP A 82 8.22 -23.20 2.72
N PRO A 83 7.33 -22.26 3.11
CA PRO A 83 6.21 -21.90 2.27
C PRO A 83 6.61 -21.01 1.08
N ILE A 84 7.83 -20.44 1.08
CA ILE A 84 8.32 -19.50 0.08
C ILE A 84 9.50 -20.11 -0.65
N SER A 85 9.31 -20.41 -1.93
CA SER A 85 10.41 -20.91 -2.77
C SER A 85 11.40 -19.78 -3.11
N GLY A 86 12.66 -19.95 -2.73
CA GLY A 86 13.76 -19.05 -3.05
C GLY A 86 14.00 -17.98 -1.97
N HIS A 87 14.81 -16.98 -2.33
CA HIS A 87 15.20 -15.95 -1.39
C HIS A 87 14.04 -14.97 -1.10
N TYR A 88 13.91 -14.60 0.14
CA TYR A 88 12.99 -13.53 0.54
C TYR A 88 13.62 -12.65 1.63
N THR A 89 13.11 -11.43 1.74
CA THR A 89 13.39 -10.52 2.84
C THR A 89 12.16 -10.47 3.74
N LEU A 90 12.33 -10.71 5.03
CA LEU A 90 11.28 -10.57 6.03
C LEU A 90 11.34 -9.16 6.63
N GLU A 91 10.21 -8.47 6.59
CA GLU A 91 9.99 -7.20 7.30
C GLU A 91 8.85 -7.37 8.30
N VAL A 92 9.09 -7.00 9.55
CA VAL A 92 8.07 -6.96 10.61
C VAL A 92 7.88 -5.52 11.04
N SER A 93 6.65 -5.04 11.02
CA SER A 93 6.35 -3.63 11.29
C SER A 93 5.00 -3.46 11.98
N SER A 94 4.87 -2.39 12.76
CA SER A 94 3.55 -1.90 13.17
C SER A 94 2.82 -1.27 11.98
N PRO A 95 1.46 -1.20 12.00
CA PRO A 95 0.69 -0.72 10.86
C PRO A 95 0.82 0.78 10.57
N GLY A 96 1.32 1.56 11.54
CA GLY A 96 1.40 3.01 11.40
C GLY A 96 0.02 3.69 11.35
N VAL A 97 0.01 4.96 10.96
CA VAL A 97 -1.21 5.78 10.86
C VAL A 97 -2.05 5.48 9.61
N ASP A 98 -1.43 5.03 8.53
CA ASP A 98 -2.09 4.59 7.30
C ASP A 98 -2.34 3.08 7.30
N ARG A 99 -2.85 2.60 8.41
CA ARG A 99 -3.08 1.18 8.73
C ARG A 99 -3.68 0.40 7.56
N PRO A 100 -3.04 -0.68 7.11
CA PRO A 100 -3.64 -1.60 6.16
C PRO A 100 -4.76 -2.42 6.81
N LEU A 101 -5.79 -2.76 6.03
CA LEU A 101 -6.94 -3.55 6.46
C LEU A 101 -6.99 -4.86 5.68
N PHE A 102 -6.95 -5.98 6.39
CA PHE A 102 -6.80 -7.31 5.81
C PHE A 102 -8.00 -8.24 6.03
N SER A 103 -8.96 -7.84 6.86
CA SER A 103 -10.14 -8.68 7.16
C SER A 103 -11.39 -7.83 7.39
N PRO A 104 -12.61 -8.39 7.16
CA PRO A 104 -13.87 -7.69 7.44
C PRO A 104 -13.96 -7.21 8.90
N ALA A 105 -13.44 -7.98 9.86
CA ALA A 105 -13.41 -7.61 11.27
C ALA A 105 -12.61 -6.31 11.51
N GLN A 106 -11.52 -6.12 10.76
CA GLN A 106 -10.73 -4.89 10.85
C GLN A 106 -11.49 -3.69 10.28
N PHE A 107 -12.28 -3.85 9.22
CA PHE A 107 -13.15 -2.77 8.73
C PHE A 107 -14.23 -2.39 9.76
N THR A 108 -14.77 -3.36 10.48
CA THR A 108 -15.75 -3.11 11.55
C THR A 108 -15.15 -2.28 12.68
N ARG A 109 -13.88 -2.45 13.00
CA ARG A 109 -13.17 -1.67 14.04
C ARG A 109 -13.03 -0.19 13.67
N PHE A 110 -13.06 0.13 12.38
CA PHE A 110 -12.82 1.48 11.87
C PHE A 110 -14.03 2.08 11.12
N LEU A 111 -15.23 1.74 11.57
CA LEU A 111 -16.45 2.37 11.06
C LEU A 111 -16.41 3.90 11.28
N GLY A 112 -16.76 4.64 10.24
CA GLY A 112 -16.71 6.10 10.23
C GLY A 112 -15.39 6.67 9.70
N GLU A 113 -14.30 5.90 9.72
CA GLU A 113 -13.01 6.32 9.20
C GLU A 113 -12.94 6.26 7.67
N ASN A 114 -12.12 7.12 7.09
CA ASN A 114 -11.87 7.09 5.66
C ASN A 114 -10.87 6.02 5.27
N ALA A 115 -11.16 5.28 4.21
CA ALA A 115 -10.26 4.29 3.66
C ALA A 115 -10.00 4.52 2.17
N LYS A 116 -8.80 4.20 1.72
CA LYS A 116 -8.43 4.03 0.31
C LYS A 116 -8.45 2.54 -0.01
N VAL A 117 -9.18 2.19 -1.07
CA VAL A 117 -9.34 0.80 -1.48
C VAL A 117 -8.98 0.64 -2.94
N VAL A 118 -8.26 -0.42 -3.25
CA VAL A 118 -7.95 -0.88 -4.61
C VAL A 118 -8.73 -2.17 -4.84
N LEU A 119 -9.48 -2.22 -5.93
CA LEU A 119 -10.31 -3.37 -6.30
C LEU A 119 -9.56 -4.28 -7.29
N LYS A 120 -9.76 -5.58 -7.19
CA LYS A 120 -9.30 -6.58 -8.16
C LYS A 120 -10.01 -6.38 -9.49
N LEU A 121 -11.33 -6.28 -9.46
CA LEU A 121 -12.20 -6.01 -10.60
C LEU A 121 -12.81 -4.61 -10.47
N PRO A 122 -12.84 -3.81 -11.55
CA PRO A 122 -13.47 -2.49 -11.49
C PRO A 122 -14.95 -2.61 -11.15
N GLN A 123 -15.44 -1.73 -10.28
CA GLN A 123 -16.85 -1.57 -9.94
C GLN A 123 -17.27 -0.14 -10.30
N GLU A 124 -18.40 0.01 -11.01
CA GLU A 124 -18.86 1.31 -11.53
C GLU A 124 -17.79 2.08 -12.33
N GLY A 125 -16.95 1.34 -13.10
CA GLY A 125 -15.87 1.91 -13.88
C GLY A 125 -14.65 2.37 -13.07
N ARG A 126 -14.65 2.21 -11.73
CA ARG A 126 -13.56 2.61 -10.83
C ARG A 126 -12.83 1.39 -10.29
N ARG A 127 -11.52 1.38 -10.35
CA ARG A 127 -10.65 0.38 -9.71
C ARG A 127 -10.08 0.86 -8.38
N ARG A 128 -10.14 2.16 -8.12
CA ARG A 128 -9.70 2.78 -6.86
C ARG A 128 -10.81 3.64 -6.34
N LEU A 129 -11.09 3.51 -5.06
CA LEU A 129 -12.07 4.33 -4.36
C LEU A 129 -11.48 4.86 -3.06
N GLN A 130 -12.01 5.97 -2.59
CA GLN A 130 -11.73 6.51 -1.29
C GLN A 130 -13.06 7.00 -0.70
N GLY A 131 -13.36 6.58 0.51
CA GLY A 131 -14.59 6.96 1.19
C GLY A 131 -14.60 6.51 2.64
N ALA A 132 -15.58 6.97 3.38
CA ALA A 132 -15.80 6.53 4.75
C ALA A 132 -16.39 5.12 4.78
N ILE A 133 -15.90 4.29 5.71
CA ILE A 133 -16.44 2.97 5.99
C ILE A 133 -17.76 3.18 6.75
N THR A 134 -18.91 2.86 6.14
CA THR A 134 -20.22 3.07 6.78
C THR A 134 -20.68 1.86 7.57
N ARG A 135 -20.58 0.67 6.98
CA ARG A 135 -20.97 -0.58 7.63
C ARG A 135 -20.32 -1.79 6.97
N VAL A 136 -20.35 -2.90 7.68
CA VAL A 136 -19.90 -4.20 7.18
C VAL A 136 -21.08 -5.17 7.29
N GLU A 137 -21.47 -5.79 6.18
CA GLU A 137 -22.59 -6.70 6.07
C GLU A 137 -22.09 -8.07 5.57
N GLY A 138 -21.76 -8.94 6.52
CA GLY A 138 -21.15 -10.23 6.18
C GLY A 138 -19.81 -10.04 5.48
N GLU A 139 -19.75 -10.43 4.21
CA GLU A 139 -18.55 -10.28 3.37
C GLU A 139 -18.53 -8.98 2.54
N ASN A 140 -19.52 -8.11 2.71
CA ASN A 140 -19.57 -6.83 2.01
C ASN A 140 -19.18 -5.69 2.95
N VAL A 141 -18.32 -4.82 2.46
CA VAL A 141 -17.96 -3.55 3.12
C VAL A 141 -18.62 -2.43 2.34
N VAL A 142 -19.38 -1.58 3.01
CA VAL A 142 -20.06 -0.45 2.39
C VAL A 142 -19.28 0.81 2.66
N PHE A 143 -18.95 1.52 1.58
CA PHE A 143 -18.24 2.80 1.63
C PHE A 143 -19.15 3.94 1.19
N ASN A 144 -19.03 5.09 1.86
CA ASN A 144 -19.62 6.33 1.36
C ASN A 144 -18.58 7.02 0.46
N VAL A 145 -18.82 7.01 -0.83
CA VAL A 145 -17.96 7.61 -1.85
C VAL A 145 -18.70 8.76 -2.51
N ASP A 146 -18.24 9.98 -2.36
CA ASP A 146 -18.86 11.19 -2.94
C ASP A 146 -20.36 11.35 -2.55
N GLY A 147 -20.74 10.90 -1.36
CA GLY A 147 -22.14 10.98 -0.86
C GLY A 147 -23.01 9.79 -1.26
N ASN A 148 -22.49 8.83 -2.00
CA ASN A 148 -23.20 7.61 -2.39
C ASN A 148 -22.66 6.39 -1.66
N GLU A 149 -23.55 5.50 -1.25
CA GLU A 149 -23.15 4.23 -0.66
C GLU A 149 -22.77 3.24 -1.77
N LEU A 150 -21.58 2.67 -1.65
CA LEU A 150 -21.04 1.68 -2.55
C LEU A 150 -20.72 0.39 -1.77
N PRO A 151 -21.53 -0.67 -1.90
CA PRO A 151 -21.22 -1.97 -1.33
C PRO A 151 -20.14 -2.65 -2.18
N VAL A 152 -19.08 -3.10 -1.53
CA VAL A 152 -17.94 -3.79 -2.15
C VAL A 152 -17.77 -5.14 -1.47
N ALA A 153 -17.77 -6.21 -2.26
CA ALA A 153 -17.44 -7.54 -1.76
C ALA A 153 -15.98 -7.56 -1.28
N PHE A 154 -15.74 -8.09 -0.08
CA PHE A 154 -14.40 -8.15 0.48
C PHE A 154 -13.42 -8.91 -0.42
N ASP A 155 -13.88 -9.98 -1.06
CA ASP A 155 -13.07 -10.74 -2.03
C ASP A 155 -12.63 -9.91 -3.24
N ASN A 156 -13.37 -8.86 -3.59
CA ASN A 156 -12.99 -7.94 -4.66
C ASN A 156 -11.97 -6.88 -4.21
N ILE A 157 -11.69 -6.79 -2.91
CA ILE A 157 -10.66 -5.88 -2.40
C ILE A 157 -9.29 -6.52 -2.61
N ASP A 158 -8.42 -5.82 -3.33
CA ASP A 158 -7.01 -6.16 -3.49
C ASP A 158 -6.18 -5.58 -2.34
N LYS A 159 -6.35 -4.28 -2.08
CA LYS A 159 -5.68 -3.56 -0.98
C LYS A 159 -6.61 -2.53 -0.37
N ALA A 160 -6.55 -2.39 0.94
CA ALA A 160 -7.24 -1.33 1.67
C ALA A 160 -6.30 -0.74 2.73
N ARG A 161 -6.38 0.59 2.92
CA ARG A 161 -5.65 1.31 3.96
C ARG A 161 -6.49 2.44 4.49
N LEU A 162 -6.39 2.72 5.79
CA LEU A 162 -6.99 3.91 6.37
C LEU A 162 -6.33 5.17 5.81
N VAL A 163 -7.10 6.23 5.73
CA VAL A 163 -6.60 7.57 5.37
C VAL A 163 -6.54 8.37 6.67
N PRO A 164 -5.35 8.68 7.18
CA PRO A 164 -5.23 9.46 8.40
C PRO A 164 -5.85 10.83 8.25
N ASP A 165 -6.56 11.29 9.28
CA ASP A 165 -6.93 12.71 9.38
C ASP A 165 -5.73 13.51 9.88
N TRP A 166 -4.92 13.99 8.93
CA TRP A 166 -3.73 14.80 9.22
C TRP A 166 -4.06 16.09 9.98
N ALA A 167 -5.29 16.60 9.83
CA ALA A 167 -5.73 17.79 10.56
C ALA A 167 -5.97 17.48 12.04
N ALA A 168 -6.64 16.36 12.32
CA ALA A 168 -6.84 15.89 13.70
C ALA A 168 -5.53 15.54 14.40
N LEU A 169 -4.54 15.01 13.63
CA LEU A 169 -3.20 14.68 14.14
C LEU A 169 -2.29 15.92 14.31
N GLY A 170 -2.77 17.13 13.97
CA GLY A 170 -1.97 18.36 14.04
C GLY A 170 -0.83 18.42 13.02
N LEU A 171 -0.82 17.52 12.03
CA LEU A 171 0.21 17.40 11.00
C LEU A 171 -0.26 17.87 9.62
N ALA A 172 -1.44 18.47 9.53
CA ALA A 172 -1.90 19.04 8.27
C ALA A 172 -0.96 20.17 7.84
N PRO A 173 -0.45 20.14 6.59
CA PRO A 173 0.28 21.30 6.07
C PRO A 173 -0.64 22.52 6.16
N ALA A 174 -0.13 23.63 6.71
CA ALA A 174 -0.86 24.88 6.71
C ALA A 174 -1.32 25.14 5.27
N LYS A 175 -2.64 25.29 5.07
CA LYS A 175 -3.15 25.70 3.77
C LYS A 175 -2.59 27.10 3.53
N ASP A 176 -1.54 27.18 2.69
CA ASP A 176 -1.09 28.46 2.19
C ASP A 176 -2.28 29.13 1.51
N ALA A 177 -2.74 30.24 2.10
CA ALA A 177 -3.83 31.05 1.60
C ALA A 177 -3.44 31.84 0.33
N SER A 178 -2.46 31.35 -0.42
CA SER A 178 -2.04 31.89 -1.70
C SER A 178 -2.44 30.92 -2.83
N GLY A 179 -3.74 30.92 -3.14
CA GLY A 179 -4.22 30.39 -4.42
C GLY A 179 -3.71 31.25 -5.58
N ARG A 180 -2.49 30.99 -6.02
CA ARG A 180 -2.01 31.35 -7.35
C ARG A 180 -1.10 30.26 -7.87
N ASP A 181 -1.68 29.46 -8.73
CA ASP A 181 -1.04 28.55 -9.62
C ASP A 181 -0.28 29.41 -10.69
N GLU A 182 0.90 29.90 -10.31
CA GLU A 182 1.81 30.51 -11.29
C GLU A 182 2.61 29.39 -11.95
N ARG A 183 2.02 28.81 -13.00
CA ARG A 183 2.80 28.11 -14.00
C ARG A 183 3.77 29.10 -14.63
N PRO A 184 5.09 28.87 -14.61
CA PRO A 184 6.04 29.75 -15.28
C PRO A 184 5.72 29.76 -16.77
N GLY A 185 5.23 30.89 -17.24
CA GLY A 185 4.89 31.14 -18.64
C GLY A 185 6.10 30.98 -19.53
N LYS A 186 5.96 30.11 -20.51
CA LYS A 186 6.89 29.99 -21.66
C LYS A 186 6.97 31.35 -22.35
N LYS A 187 8.06 32.09 -22.16
CA LYS A 187 8.37 33.34 -22.91
C LYS A 187 8.42 32.99 -24.39
N LYS A 188 7.44 33.48 -25.14
CA LYS A 188 7.51 33.63 -26.59
C LYS A 188 8.49 34.77 -26.87
N THR A 189 9.67 34.44 -27.38
CA THR A 189 10.51 35.42 -28.01
C THR A 189 9.96 35.68 -29.40
N ALA A 190 9.48 36.90 -29.56
CA ALA A 190 9.03 37.46 -30.82
C ALA A 190 10.24 37.66 -31.78
N GLY A 191 9.94 37.48 -33.03
CA GLY A 191 10.86 37.40 -34.11
C GLY A 191 11.70 38.64 -34.40
N ARG A 192 12.72 38.43 -35.20
CA ARG A 192 13.27 39.40 -36.10
C ARG A 192 13.73 38.73 -37.40
N ASP A 193 13.10 39.19 -38.47
CA ASP A 193 13.46 38.92 -39.87
C ASP A 193 14.92 39.22 -40.16
N ALA A 194 15.55 38.43 -41.00
CA ALA A 194 16.26 38.89 -42.19
C ALA A 194 16.90 37.73 -43.00
N ARG A 195 16.34 37.53 -44.15
CA ARG A 195 16.94 37.36 -45.51
C ARG A 195 18.15 36.44 -45.74
N SER A 196 17.87 35.60 -46.71
CA SER A 196 18.67 35.26 -47.90
C SER A 196 19.72 34.14 -47.79
N GLY A 197 19.59 33.19 -48.72
CA GLY A 197 20.64 32.23 -49.02
C GLY A 197 20.13 30.90 -49.59
N LYS A 198 19.62 31.00 -50.80
CA LYS A 198 19.28 29.90 -51.72
C LYS A 198 20.54 29.13 -52.12
N VAL A 199 20.63 27.83 -51.88
CA VAL A 199 21.30 26.86 -52.76
C VAL A 199 20.76 25.46 -52.50
N LYS A 200 20.19 24.86 -53.52
CA LYS A 200 19.92 23.45 -53.77
C LYS A 200 20.97 22.97 -54.80
N PRO A 201 20.97 21.71 -55.19
CA PRO A 201 21.16 20.42 -54.56
C PRO A 201 22.29 19.61 -55.23
N THR A 202 22.71 18.49 -54.70
CA THR A 202 23.25 17.44 -55.55
C THR A 202 23.02 16.05 -55.01
N LYS A 203 22.56 15.25 -55.92
CA LYS A 203 22.25 13.86 -56.01
C LYS A 203 23.40 12.90 -55.60
N LYS A 204 22.93 11.79 -55.02
CA LYS A 204 23.34 10.36 -55.11
C LYS A 204 24.54 10.01 -56.05
N PRO A 205 25.27 8.89 -55.82
CA PRO A 205 24.71 7.60 -56.19
C PRO A 205 25.01 6.42 -55.21
N ALA A 206 24.30 5.35 -55.56
CA ALA A 206 24.29 4.02 -54.97
C ALA A 206 25.44 3.14 -55.55
N ALA A 207 25.54 1.97 -55.01
CA ALA A 207 26.18 0.72 -55.40
C ALA A 207 27.29 0.33 -54.39
N ASP A 208 27.47 -0.87 -53.90
CA ASP A 208 27.32 -2.18 -54.52
C ASP A 208 27.42 -3.26 -53.43
N LYS A 209 26.67 -4.36 -53.60
CA LYS A 209 26.97 -5.64 -52.97
C LYS A 209 28.03 -6.39 -53.79
N PRO A 210 28.81 -7.29 -53.20
CA PRO A 210 28.64 -8.71 -53.47
C PRO A 210 28.83 -9.58 -52.21
N SER A 211 28.02 -10.56 -51.90
CA SER A 211 27.87 -11.92 -52.35
C SER A 211 29.11 -12.81 -52.19
N ARG A 212 28.98 -13.82 -51.27
CA ARG A 212 29.25 -15.24 -51.46
C ARG A 212 30.56 -15.87 -50.98
N ALA A 213 30.33 -17.00 -50.31
CA ALA A 213 31.09 -18.26 -50.22
C ALA A 213 32.26 -18.29 -49.21
N GLU A 214 32.37 -19.22 -48.32
CA GLU A 214 32.19 -20.69 -48.28
C GLU A 214 31.78 -21.15 -46.88
#